data_e495d83a1e4f4cb4cab4eadfa2e949ce
#
_entry.id   e495d83a1e4f4cb4cab4eadfa2e949ce
#
_cell.length_a   1.000
_cell.length_b   1.000
_cell.length_c   1.000
_cell.angle_alpha   90.00
_cell.angle_beta   90.00
_cell.angle_gamma   90.00
#
_symmetry.space_group_name_H-M   'P 1'
#
loop_
_entity.id
_entity.type
_entity.pdbx_description
1 polymer ?
#
loop_
_entity_poly.entity_id
_entity_poly.type
_entity_poly.pdbx_seq_one_letter_code
_entity_poly.pdbx_strand_id
1 'polypeptide(L)'
;MTPHPLTPLAGLPGVAGASDEAREALGKAHRHRTNLRGWPATAAEAALRAARASSVLEGGSLQLAESGQPDPVLAGALRVSEALEGGATSLVGVWQKAPMQALARLHALAAADLVDDDRLGRPRADADVVPRLELLVDMVTGKSDVPATVLAAVAHGELLTLAPFGTADGLVARGVSRLLTITSGLDPHGLGVPEVFWMRHSGDYLAAARGFASGTPDGLAAWLVLNCQAFRAGAREALSIAEGASK
;
A
#
# COMPACT_ATOMS: atom_id res chain seq x y z
N MET A 1 5.29 22.68 20.21
CA MET A 1 4.93 21.33 19.64
C MET A 1 6.23 20.67 19.20
N THR A 2 6.48 19.45 19.65
CA THR A 2 7.64 18.69 19.14
C THR A 2 7.35 18.30 17.69
N PRO A 3 8.31 18.48 16.76
CA PRO A 3 8.11 18.08 15.38
C PRO A 3 7.88 16.56 15.29
N HIS A 4 7.11 16.12 14.30
CA HIS A 4 6.84 14.71 14.10
C HIS A 4 8.16 13.96 13.77
N PRO A 5 8.39 12.73 14.32
CA PRO A 5 9.66 12.01 14.13
C PRO A 5 10.04 11.77 12.66
N LEU A 6 9.06 11.66 11.77
CA LEU A 6 9.28 11.44 10.33
C LEU A 6 9.44 12.73 9.52
N THR A 7 9.30 13.92 10.12
CA THR A 7 9.46 15.20 9.42
C THR A 7 10.79 15.34 8.68
N PRO A 8 11.95 14.89 9.24
CA PRO A 8 13.23 14.97 8.53
C PRO A 8 13.25 14.20 7.20
N LEU A 9 12.47 13.12 7.08
CA LEU A 9 12.42 12.31 5.87
C LEU A 9 11.83 13.06 4.68
N ALA A 10 10.87 13.96 4.90
CA ALA A 10 10.32 14.81 3.85
C ALA A 10 11.34 15.79 3.27
N GLY A 11 12.38 16.12 4.04
CA GLY A 11 13.49 17.01 3.62
C GLY A 11 14.64 16.29 2.89
N LEU A 12 14.60 14.96 2.76
CA LEU A 12 15.65 14.23 2.04
C LEU A 12 15.68 14.58 0.54
N PRO A 13 16.84 14.48 -0.12
CA PRO A 13 17.00 14.87 -1.51
C PRO A 13 15.95 14.25 -2.44
N GLY A 14 15.25 15.10 -3.20
CA GLY A 14 14.25 14.69 -4.19
C GLY A 14 12.86 14.32 -3.62
N VAL A 15 12.72 14.10 -2.31
CA VAL A 15 11.47 13.61 -1.70
C VAL A 15 10.34 14.61 -1.80
N ALA A 16 10.56 15.88 -1.45
CA ALA A 16 9.52 16.90 -1.46
C ALA A 16 8.92 17.08 -2.86
N GLY A 17 9.77 17.25 -3.89
CA GLY A 17 9.32 17.40 -5.27
C GLY A 17 8.56 16.19 -5.79
N ALA A 18 9.07 14.96 -5.54
CA ALA A 18 8.40 13.72 -5.93
C ALA A 18 7.04 13.54 -5.23
N SER A 19 6.95 13.94 -3.94
CA SER A 19 5.71 13.93 -3.16
C SER A 19 4.65 14.87 -3.76
N ASP A 20 5.06 16.11 -4.10
CA ASP A 20 4.15 17.09 -4.71
C ASP A 20 3.64 16.64 -6.08
N GLU A 21 4.51 16.07 -6.92
CA GLU A 21 4.12 15.50 -8.21
C GLU A 21 3.12 14.35 -8.06
N ALA A 22 3.33 13.47 -7.07
CA ALA A 22 2.40 12.36 -6.79
C ALA A 22 1.04 12.88 -6.33
N ARG A 23 1.02 13.85 -5.41
CA ARG A 23 -0.20 14.49 -4.92
C ARG A 23 -0.99 15.19 -6.04
N GLU A 24 -0.29 15.93 -6.91
CA GLU A 24 -0.92 16.60 -8.05
C GLU A 24 -1.53 15.59 -9.02
N ALA A 25 -0.80 14.51 -9.34
CA ALA A 25 -1.25 13.48 -10.27
C ALA A 25 -2.50 12.74 -9.74
N LEU A 26 -2.51 12.34 -8.46
CA LEU A 26 -3.69 11.75 -7.83
C LEU A 26 -4.87 12.72 -7.81
N GLY A 27 -4.63 13.99 -7.48
CA GLY A 27 -5.65 15.02 -7.53
C GLY A 27 -6.25 15.20 -8.95
N LYS A 28 -5.46 15.07 -10.02
CA LYS A 28 -5.96 15.06 -11.40
C LYS A 28 -6.86 13.85 -11.66
N ALA A 29 -6.47 12.64 -11.21
CA ALA A 29 -7.27 11.44 -11.36
C ALA A 29 -8.64 11.58 -10.68
N HIS A 30 -8.68 12.11 -9.45
CA HIS A 30 -9.93 12.35 -8.72
C HIS A 30 -10.85 13.38 -9.40
N ARG A 31 -10.27 14.40 -10.04
CA ARG A 31 -11.03 15.43 -10.77
C ARG A 31 -11.43 15.03 -12.18
N HIS A 32 -11.05 13.84 -12.65
CA HIS A 32 -11.50 13.36 -13.96
C HIS A 32 -13.03 13.20 -13.98
N ARG A 33 -13.68 13.64 -15.07
CA ARG A 33 -15.16 13.68 -15.20
C ARG A 33 -15.84 12.35 -14.85
N THR A 34 -15.25 11.22 -15.26
CA THR A 34 -15.75 9.87 -14.97
C THR A 34 -15.70 9.58 -13.48
N ASN A 35 -14.59 9.94 -12.81
CA ASN A 35 -14.38 9.66 -11.39
C ASN A 35 -15.22 10.55 -10.46
N LEU A 36 -15.64 11.74 -10.91
CA LEU A 36 -16.50 12.62 -10.09
C LEU A 36 -17.85 11.97 -9.73
N ARG A 37 -18.39 11.08 -10.56
CA ARG A 37 -19.68 10.44 -10.35
C ARG A 37 -19.63 8.92 -10.44
N GLY A 38 -18.70 8.38 -11.22
CA GLY A 38 -18.56 6.95 -11.51
C GLY A 38 -17.38 6.28 -10.78
N TRP A 39 -16.79 6.94 -9.79
CA TRP A 39 -15.62 6.41 -9.08
C TRP A 39 -15.79 4.99 -8.51
N PRO A 40 -16.98 4.50 -8.09
CA PRO A 40 -17.06 3.14 -7.56
C PRO A 40 -16.65 2.07 -8.59
N ALA A 41 -17.06 2.24 -9.85
CA ALA A 41 -16.70 1.29 -10.90
C ALA A 41 -15.20 1.37 -11.27
N THR A 42 -14.64 2.59 -11.33
CA THR A 42 -13.21 2.78 -11.62
C THR A 42 -12.34 2.35 -10.45
N ALA A 43 -12.78 2.51 -9.20
CA ALA A 43 -12.11 2.01 -8.00
C ALA A 43 -12.08 0.48 -7.96
N ALA A 44 -13.18 -0.20 -8.31
CA ALA A 44 -13.22 -1.66 -8.38
C ALA A 44 -12.23 -2.21 -9.42
N GLU A 45 -12.15 -1.59 -10.60
CA GLU A 45 -11.15 -1.97 -11.62
C GLU A 45 -9.71 -1.67 -11.13
N ALA A 46 -9.49 -0.54 -10.46
CA ALA A 46 -8.19 -0.21 -9.87
C ALA A 46 -7.78 -1.23 -8.80
N ALA A 47 -8.71 -1.62 -7.92
CA ALA A 47 -8.49 -2.63 -6.88
C ALA A 47 -8.13 -3.99 -7.48
N LEU A 48 -8.82 -4.41 -8.55
CA LEU A 48 -8.52 -5.65 -9.27
C LEU A 48 -7.11 -5.64 -9.90
N ARG A 49 -6.72 -4.53 -10.55
CA ARG A 49 -5.36 -4.38 -11.12
C ARG A 49 -4.31 -4.37 -10.03
N ALA A 50 -4.57 -3.70 -8.91
CA ALA A 50 -3.69 -3.66 -7.75
C ALA A 50 -3.48 -5.06 -7.15
N ALA A 51 -4.55 -5.83 -6.95
CA ALA A 51 -4.48 -7.19 -6.44
C ALA A 51 -3.63 -8.10 -7.33
N ARG A 52 -3.87 -8.07 -8.65
CA ARG A 52 -3.11 -8.87 -9.63
C ARG A 52 -1.62 -8.50 -9.63
N ALA A 53 -1.30 -7.21 -9.68
CA ALA A 53 0.10 -6.75 -9.65
C ALA A 53 0.78 -7.10 -8.32
N SER A 54 0.05 -6.97 -7.21
CA SER A 54 0.53 -7.32 -5.87
C SER A 54 0.78 -8.83 -5.73
N SER A 55 -0.07 -9.68 -6.33
CA SER A 55 0.12 -11.12 -6.38
C SER A 55 1.44 -11.49 -7.08
N VAL A 56 1.70 -10.93 -8.26
CA VAL A 56 2.94 -11.19 -9.00
C VAL A 56 4.19 -10.81 -8.19
N LEU A 57 4.14 -9.70 -7.46
CA LEU A 57 5.25 -9.28 -6.58
C LEU A 57 5.54 -10.27 -5.44
N GLU A 58 4.55 -11.07 -5.05
CA GLU A 58 4.69 -12.15 -4.04
C GLU A 58 4.91 -13.54 -4.67
N GLY A 59 5.16 -13.60 -5.97
CA GLY A 59 5.39 -14.87 -6.67
C GLY A 59 4.12 -15.62 -7.08
N GLY A 60 2.93 -15.01 -6.93
CA GLY A 60 1.68 -15.54 -7.43
C GLY A 60 1.41 -15.17 -8.90
N SER A 61 0.22 -15.52 -9.39
CA SER A 61 -0.15 -15.29 -10.78
C SER A 61 -0.84 -13.94 -11.00
N LEU A 62 -0.81 -13.48 -12.26
CA LEU A 62 -1.53 -12.29 -12.72
C LEU A 62 -2.99 -12.60 -13.07
N GLN A 63 -3.27 -13.84 -13.44
CA GLN A 63 -4.56 -14.29 -13.96
C GLN A 63 -5.09 -15.49 -13.18
N LEU A 64 -6.40 -15.71 -13.30
CA LEU A 64 -7.01 -16.94 -12.82
C LEU A 64 -6.45 -18.13 -13.60
N ALA A 65 -6.34 -19.29 -12.94
CA ALA A 65 -6.03 -20.55 -13.61
C ALA A 65 -7.10 -20.90 -14.66
N GLU A 66 -6.82 -21.85 -15.56
CA GLU A 66 -7.81 -22.34 -16.54
C GLU A 66 -9.08 -22.88 -15.88
N SER A 67 -8.98 -23.38 -14.64
CA SER A 67 -10.12 -23.77 -13.80
C SER A 67 -11.03 -22.61 -13.37
N GLY A 68 -10.63 -21.35 -13.62
CA GLY A 68 -11.31 -20.15 -13.13
C GLY A 68 -11.00 -19.82 -11.66
N GLN A 69 -10.16 -20.63 -10.99
CA GLN A 69 -9.77 -20.37 -9.60
C GLN A 69 -8.48 -19.56 -9.51
N PRO A 70 -8.37 -18.59 -8.58
CA PRO A 70 -7.10 -17.92 -8.31
C PRO A 70 -6.13 -18.87 -7.61
N ASP A 71 -4.82 -18.71 -7.82
CA ASP A 71 -3.83 -19.31 -6.94
C ASP A 71 -3.93 -18.71 -5.52
N PRO A 72 -3.37 -19.36 -4.47
CA PRO A 72 -3.49 -18.91 -3.09
C PRO A 72 -3.02 -17.46 -2.85
N VAL A 73 -1.95 -17.02 -3.52
CA VAL A 73 -1.41 -15.65 -3.38
C VAL A 73 -2.35 -14.64 -4.03
N LEU A 74 -2.84 -14.93 -5.24
CA LEU A 74 -3.82 -14.07 -5.91
C LEU A 74 -5.14 -14.01 -5.13
N ALA A 75 -5.61 -15.14 -4.58
CA ALA A 75 -6.80 -15.18 -3.73
C ALA A 75 -6.64 -14.25 -2.50
N GLY A 76 -5.48 -14.32 -1.84
CA GLY A 76 -5.12 -13.43 -0.72
C GLY A 76 -5.10 -11.96 -1.13
N ALA A 77 -4.47 -11.63 -2.26
CA ALA A 77 -4.41 -10.27 -2.78
C ALA A 77 -5.80 -9.70 -3.11
N LEU A 78 -6.70 -10.51 -3.68
CA LEU A 78 -8.08 -10.12 -3.97
C LEU A 78 -8.86 -9.83 -2.68
N ARG A 79 -8.77 -10.71 -1.65
CA ARG A 79 -9.41 -10.49 -0.34
C ARG A 79 -8.90 -9.23 0.35
N VAL A 80 -7.59 -8.95 0.27
CA VAL A 80 -7.01 -7.71 0.80
C VAL A 80 -7.60 -6.50 0.07
N SER A 81 -7.66 -6.51 -1.26
CA SER A 81 -8.21 -5.40 -2.04
C SER A 81 -9.69 -5.15 -1.72
N GLU A 82 -10.50 -6.19 -1.64
CA GLU A 82 -11.92 -6.10 -1.27
C GLU A 82 -12.10 -5.49 0.13
N ALA A 83 -11.27 -5.88 1.10
CA ALA A 83 -11.33 -5.33 2.47
C ALA A 83 -10.93 -3.86 2.56
N LEU A 84 -10.27 -3.30 1.56
CA LEU A 84 -9.91 -1.88 1.46
C LEU A 84 -10.97 -1.05 0.74
N GLU A 85 -11.91 -1.67 0.03
CA GLU A 85 -13.04 -0.99 -0.57
C GLU A 85 -13.98 -0.42 0.50
N GLY A 86 -14.74 0.59 0.17
CA GLY A 86 -15.70 1.22 1.09
C GLY A 86 -16.82 0.27 1.50
N GLY A 87 -17.39 0.49 2.69
CA GLY A 87 -18.52 -0.29 3.20
C GLY A 87 -18.40 -0.70 4.68
N ALA A 88 -19.38 -1.44 5.18
CA ALA A 88 -19.47 -1.81 6.59
C ALA A 88 -18.32 -2.75 7.06
N THR A 89 -17.73 -3.50 6.14
CA THR A 89 -16.62 -4.43 6.40
C THR A 89 -15.24 -3.84 6.12
N SER A 90 -15.19 -2.59 5.66
CA SER A 90 -13.94 -1.92 5.26
C SER A 90 -12.96 -1.80 6.43
N LEU A 91 -11.70 -2.13 6.16
CA LEU A 91 -10.61 -1.96 7.11
C LEU A 91 -10.23 -0.50 7.36
N VAL A 92 -10.69 0.44 6.55
CA VAL A 92 -10.45 1.88 6.72
C VAL A 92 -10.92 2.36 8.10
N GLY A 93 -12.14 1.99 8.52
CA GLY A 93 -12.66 2.34 9.83
C GLY A 93 -11.97 1.60 10.99
N VAL A 94 -11.50 0.38 10.75
CA VAL A 94 -10.73 -0.41 11.74
C VAL A 94 -9.35 0.21 11.91
N TRP A 95 -8.68 0.57 10.83
CA TRP A 95 -7.35 1.22 10.86
C TRP A 95 -7.35 2.48 11.74
N GLN A 96 -8.36 3.31 11.61
CA GLN A 96 -8.45 4.56 12.37
C GLN A 96 -8.64 4.36 13.89
N LYS A 97 -9.16 3.22 14.34
CA LYS A 97 -9.52 2.96 15.74
C LYS A 97 -8.63 1.91 16.41
N ALA A 98 -8.21 0.91 15.66
CA ALA A 98 -7.46 -0.25 16.13
C ALA A 98 -6.49 -0.75 15.04
N PRO A 99 -5.43 0.01 14.71
CA PRO A 99 -4.55 -0.27 13.58
C PRO A 99 -3.82 -1.62 13.70
N MET A 100 -3.46 -2.05 14.92
CA MET A 100 -2.88 -3.38 15.13
C MET A 100 -3.86 -4.50 14.77
N GLN A 101 -5.16 -4.31 15.02
CA GLN A 101 -6.19 -5.28 14.58
C GLN A 101 -6.37 -5.24 13.06
N ALA A 102 -6.24 -4.08 12.44
CA ALA A 102 -6.26 -3.97 10.98
C ALA A 102 -5.09 -4.72 10.34
N LEU A 103 -3.87 -4.60 10.90
CA LEU A 103 -2.70 -5.36 10.46
C LEU A 103 -2.93 -6.87 10.57
N ALA A 104 -3.39 -7.36 11.72
CA ALA A 104 -3.71 -8.76 11.94
C ALA A 104 -4.77 -9.27 10.94
N ARG A 105 -5.81 -8.47 10.69
CA ARG A 105 -6.87 -8.83 9.72
C ARG A 105 -6.38 -8.80 8.28
N LEU A 106 -5.53 -7.84 7.90
CA LEU A 106 -4.90 -7.83 6.57
C LEU A 106 -4.09 -9.10 6.33
N HIS A 107 -3.26 -9.50 7.32
CA HIS A 107 -2.50 -10.75 7.22
C HIS A 107 -3.42 -11.98 7.15
N ALA A 108 -4.45 -12.06 8.00
CA ALA A 108 -5.40 -13.18 7.95
C ALA A 108 -6.08 -13.32 6.58
N LEU A 109 -6.45 -12.21 5.93
CA LEU A 109 -7.01 -12.20 4.57
C LEU A 109 -5.97 -12.58 3.51
N ALA A 110 -4.76 -12.04 3.62
CA ALA A 110 -3.69 -12.29 2.67
C ALA A 110 -3.18 -13.74 2.69
N ALA A 111 -3.11 -14.34 3.88
CA ALA A 111 -2.45 -15.62 4.12
C ALA A 111 -3.42 -16.79 4.36
N ALA A 112 -4.74 -16.60 4.22
CA ALA A 112 -5.74 -17.63 4.53
C ALA A 112 -5.51 -19.00 3.85
N ASP A 113 -4.92 -19.01 2.65
CA ASP A 113 -4.61 -20.23 1.91
C ASP A 113 -3.11 -20.57 1.91
N LEU A 114 -2.30 -19.85 2.71
CA LEU A 114 -0.83 -19.99 2.72
C LEU A 114 -0.28 -20.54 4.04
N VAL A 115 -1.01 -20.39 5.13
CA VAL A 115 -0.59 -20.86 6.47
C VAL A 115 -1.77 -21.44 7.23
N ASP A 116 -1.48 -22.20 8.29
CA ASP A 116 -2.49 -22.76 9.19
C ASP A 116 -3.20 -21.65 10.00
N ASP A 117 -4.44 -21.93 10.41
CA ASP A 117 -5.33 -20.96 11.11
C ASP A 117 -4.71 -20.37 12.38
N ASP A 118 -3.89 -21.14 13.08
CA ASP A 118 -3.23 -20.72 14.31
C ASP A 118 -2.13 -19.65 14.09
N ARG A 119 -1.69 -19.47 12.83
CA ARG A 119 -0.72 -18.46 12.42
C ARG A 119 -1.36 -17.20 11.84
N LEU A 120 -2.64 -17.25 11.48
CA LEU A 120 -3.33 -16.13 10.83
C LEU A 120 -3.41 -14.90 11.74
N GLY A 121 -2.92 -13.76 11.25
CA GLY A 121 -2.94 -12.49 11.97
C GLY A 121 -1.99 -12.39 13.15
N ARG A 122 -1.11 -13.38 13.35
CA ARG A 122 -0.16 -13.42 14.48
C ARG A 122 1.24 -13.06 14.02
N PRO A 123 1.83 -11.97 14.52
CA PRO A 123 3.21 -11.64 14.26
C PRO A 123 4.16 -12.74 14.76
N ARG A 124 5.34 -12.84 14.14
CA ARG A 124 6.40 -13.73 14.57
C ARG A 124 6.80 -13.45 16.03
N ALA A 125 7.27 -14.49 16.72
CA ALA A 125 7.60 -14.42 18.15
C ALA A 125 8.93 -13.70 18.47
N ASP A 126 9.61 -13.11 17.47
CA ASP A 126 10.85 -12.36 17.70
C ASP A 126 10.56 -11.12 18.56
N ALA A 127 11.42 -10.90 19.54
CA ALA A 127 11.17 -9.92 20.62
C ALA A 127 11.03 -8.46 20.14
N ASP A 128 11.56 -8.13 18.96
CA ASP A 128 11.53 -6.78 18.37
C ASP A 128 10.33 -6.53 17.44
N VAL A 129 9.65 -7.58 16.98
CA VAL A 129 8.60 -7.44 15.96
C VAL A 129 7.41 -6.65 16.47
N VAL A 130 6.81 -7.04 17.58
CA VAL A 130 5.62 -6.36 18.12
C VAL A 130 5.92 -4.92 18.52
N PRO A 131 7.03 -4.62 19.27
CA PRO A 131 7.38 -3.24 19.58
C PRO A 131 7.61 -2.35 18.34
N ARG A 132 8.19 -2.90 17.27
CA ARG A 132 8.38 -2.15 16.02
C ARG A 132 7.05 -1.88 15.31
N LEU A 133 6.12 -2.82 15.33
CA LEU A 133 4.78 -2.61 14.78
C LEU A 133 4.01 -1.54 15.57
N GLU A 134 4.07 -1.56 16.90
CA GLU A 134 3.45 -0.55 17.76
C GLU A 134 4.04 0.84 17.48
N LEU A 135 5.37 0.95 17.40
CA LEU A 135 6.05 2.19 17.05
C LEU A 135 5.66 2.69 15.66
N LEU A 136 5.60 1.81 14.67
CA LEU A 136 5.17 2.16 13.31
C LEU A 136 3.76 2.74 13.33
N VAL A 137 2.85 2.03 13.98
CA VAL A 137 1.44 2.45 14.08
C VAL A 137 1.31 3.82 14.74
N ASP A 138 2.00 4.06 15.85
CA ASP A 138 2.00 5.34 16.55
C ASP A 138 2.50 6.48 15.65
N MET A 139 3.53 6.20 14.83
CA MET A 139 4.08 7.19 13.90
C MET A 139 3.17 7.50 12.72
N VAL A 140 2.38 6.55 12.20
CA VAL A 140 1.65 6.74 10.94
C VAL A 140 0.15 7.00 11.11
N THR A 141 -0.41 6.86 12.33
CA THR A 141 -1.84 7.07 12.59
C THR A 141 -2.17 8.38 13.29
N GLY A 142 -1.19 9.03 13.88
CA GLY A 142 -1.35 10.32 14.55
C GLY A 142 -1.59 11.48 13.58
N LYS A 143 -2.05 12.62 14.10
CA LYS A 143 -2.06 13.88 13.33
C LYS A 143 -0.62 14.28 13.04
N SER A 144 -0.31 14.49 11.77
CA SER A 144 1.03 14.79 11.28
C SER A 144 0.99 15.84 10.18
N ASP A 145 2.03 16.66 10.12
CA ASP A 145 2.36 17.57 9.02
C ASP A 145 3.24 16.88 7.95
N VAL A 146 3.62 15.64 8.19
CA VAL A 146 4.38 14.84 7.22
C VAL A 146 3.49 14.49 6.02
N PRO A 147 3.98 14.64 4.79
CA PRO A 147 3.21 14.28 3.60
C PRO A 147 2.70 12.83 3.64
N ALA A 148 1.44 12.62 3.28
CA ALA A 148 0.83 11.29 3.27
C ALA A 148 1.57 10.28 2.40
N THR A 149 2.20 10.74 1.31
CA THR A 149 3.08 9.92 0.45
C THR A 149 4.28 9.37 1.22
N VAL A 150 4.87 10.18 2.11
CA VAL A 150 6.00 9.79 2.97
C VAL A 150 5.53 8.79 4.04
N LEU A 151 4.41 9.07 4.72
CA LEU A 151 3.86 8.16 5.72
C LEU A 151 3.53 6.78 5.11
N ALA A 152 2.87 6.76 3.94
CA ALA A 152 2.54 5.54 3.23
C ALA A 152 3.79 4.75 2.79
N ALA A 153 4.82 5.46 2.30
CA ALA A 153 6.08 4.85 1.89
C ALA A 153 6.89 4.29 3.07
N VAL A 154 6.90 4.98 4.22
CA VAL A 154 7.56 4.50 5.43
C VAL A 154 6.89 3.24 5.95
N ALA A 155 5.55 3.24 6.07
CA ALA A 155 4.81 2.05 6.51
C ALA A 155 5.01 0.86 5.58
N HIS A 156 5.01 1.12 4.26
CA HIS A 156 5.30 0.10 3.26
C HIS A 156 6.70 -0.49 3.43
N GLY A 157 7.73 0.35 3.53
CA GLY A 157 9.11 -0.09 3.68
C GLY A 157 9.35 -0.85 4.98
N GLU A 158 8.81 -0.37 6.09
CA GLU A 158 8.95 -1.01 7.39
C GLU A 158 8.30 -2.40 7.41
N LEU A 159 7.05 -2.53 6.97
CA LEU A 159 6.36 -3.82 6.94
C LEU A 159 6.99 -4.81 5.97
N LEU A 160 7.43 -4.33 4.79
CA LEU A 160 8.08 -5.17 3.80
C LEU A 160 9.42 -5.73 4.29
N THR A 161 10.21 -4.90 5.00
CA THR A 161 11.56 -5.27 5.43
C THR A 161 11.59 -5.97 6.79
N LEU A 162 10.67 -5.62 7.70
CA LEU A 162 10.49 -6.32 8.97
C LEU A 162 9.91 -7.73 8.75
N ALA A 163 9.07 -7.90 7.74
CA ALA A 163 8.35 -9.14 7.46
C ALA A 163 7.70 -9.74 8.73
N PRO A 164 6.78 -8.98 9.38
CA PRO A 164 6.36 -9.30 10.75
C PRO A 164 5.60 -10.62 10.88
N PHE A 165 5.05 -11.16 9.80
CA PHE A 165 4.29 -12.41 9.82
C PHE A 165 5.06 -13.58 9.19
N GLY A 166 6.11 -13.29 8.42
CA GLY A 166 6.92 -14.29 7.71
C GLY A 166 6.24 -14.90 6.47
N THR A 167 5.03 -14.46 6.14
CA THR A 167 4.26 -14.91 4.97
C THR A 167 3.33 -13.79 4.54
N ALA A 168 3.19 -13.57 3.22
CA ALA A 168 2.32 -12.55 2.64
C ALA A 168 2.60 -11.11 3.14
N ASP A 169 3.78 -10.87 3.70
CA ASP A 169 4.15 -9.57 4.29
C ASP A 169 4.12 -8.43 3.27
N GLY A 170 4.49 -8.69 2.02
CA GLY A 170 4.41 -7.69 0.97
C GLY A 170 2.95 -7.36 0.59
N LEU A 171 2.02 -8.31 0.63
CA LEU A 171 0.58 -8.03 0.46
C LEU A 171 0.08 -7.12 1.58
N VAL A 172 0.48 -7.40 2.84
CA VAL A 172 0.15 -6.56 4.00
C VAL A 172 0.76 -5.17 3.86
N ALA A 173 2.03 -5.07 3.52
CA ALA A 173 2.76 -3.81 3.38
C ALA A 173 2.12 -2.88 2.33
N ARG A 174 1.78 -3.41 1.16
CA ARG A 174 1.09 -2.66 0.09
C ARG A 174 -0.35 -2.32 0.49
N GLY A 175 -1.05 -3.23 1.18
CA GLY A 175 -2.37 -2.97 1.75
C GLY A 175 -2.38 -1.81 2.74
N VAL A 176 -1.40 -1.74 3.65
CA VAL A 176 -1.25 -0.63 4.61
C VAL A 176 -0.89 0.68 3.90
N SER A 177 0.01 0.63 2.89
CA SER A 177 0.30 1.81 2.08
C SER A 177 -0.97 2.40 1.46
N ARG A 178 -1.84 1.55 0.90
CA ARG A 178 -3.14 1.95 0.34
C ARG A 178 -4.09 2.47 1.43
N LEU A 179 -4.18 1.82 2.60
CA LEU A 179 -4.96 2.32 3.74
C LEU A 179 -4.55 3.75 4.13
N LEU A 180 -3.26 4.01 4.19
CA LEU A 180 -2.75 5.34 4.54
C LEU A 180 -3.07 6.38 3.47
N THR A 181 -3.00 6.06 2.19
CA THR A 181 -3.41 7.00 1.12
C THR A 181 -4.91 7.29 1.16
N ILE A 182 -5.75 6.30 1.49
CA ILE A 182 -7.20 6.47 1.63
C ILE A 182 -7.53 7.32 2.86
N THR A 183 -7.02 6.93 4.03
CA THR A 183 -7.37 7.57 5.32
C THR A 183 -6.84 8.99 5.46
N SER A 184 -5.73 9.31 4.81
CA SER A 184 -5.17 10.67 4.76
C SER A 184 -5.90 11.61 3.79
N GLY A 185 -6.77 11.07 2.93
CA GLY A 185 -7.43 11.83 1.87
C GLY A 185 -6.54 12.10 0.65
N LEU A 186 -5.35 11.52 0.55
CA LEU A 186 -4.49 11.61 -0.63
C LEU A 186 -5.13 10.90 -1.83
N ASP A 187 -5.71 9.72 -1.59
CA ASP A 187 -6.44 8.92 -2.58
C ASP A 187 -7.73 8.32 -1.93
N PRO A 188 -8.70 9.17 -1.58
CA PRO A 188 -9.84 8.78 -0.73
C PRO A 188 -10.72 7.68 -1.31
N HIS A 189 -10.65 7.42 -2.61
CA HIS A 189 -11.42 6.38 -3.28
C HIS A 189 -10.55 5.19 -3.76
N GLY A 190 -9.25 5.20 -3.45
CA GLY A 190 -8.33 4.12 -3.86
C GLY A 190 -8.21 3.97 -5.38
N LEU A 191 -8.25 5.07 -6.13
CA LEU A 191 -8.18 5.06 -7.61
C LEU A 191 -6.79 4.77 -8.15
N GLY A 192 -5.74 5.15 -7.42
CA GLY A 192 -4.36 4.92 -7.83
C GLY A 192 -3.99 3.44 -7.83
N VAL A 193 -3.11 3.04 -8.75
CA VAL A 193 -2.62 1.65 -8.86
C VAL A 193 -1.09 1.64 -8.87
N PRO A 194 -0.42 2.01 -7.77
CA PRO A 194 1.04 2.01 -7.68
C PRO A 194 1.64 0.61 -7.82
N GLU A 195 0.90 -0.44 -7.51
CA GLU A 195 1.31 -1.85 -7.58
C GLU A 195 1.76 -2.24 -9.00
N VAL A 196 1.14 -1.68 -10.03
CA VAL A 196 1.54 -1.90 -11.44
C VAL A 196 2.94 -1.33 -11.72
N PHE A 197 3.27 -0.19 -11.13
CA PHE A 197 4.62 0.38 -11.25
C PHE A 197 5.65 -0.50 -10.55
N TRP A 198 5.41 -0.88 -9.28
CA TRP A 198 6.33 -1.75 -8.53
C TRP A 198 6.53 -3.11 -9.23
N MET A 199 5.46 -3.70 -9.77
CA MET A 199 5.55 -4.96 -10.52
C MET A 199 6.42 -4.82 -11.79
N ARG A 200 6.22 -3.76 -12.56
CA ARG A 200 6.99 -3.52 -13.80
C ARG A 200 8.47 -3.19 -13.53
N HIS A 201 8.77 -2.66 -12.34
CA HIS A 201 10.11 -2.28 -11.89
C HIS A 201 10.54 -3.09 -10.66
N SER A 202 10.21 -4.38 -10.63
CA SER A 202 10.40 -5.23 -9.44
C SER A 202 11.85 -5.30 -8.97
N GLY A 203 12.81 -5.27 -9.87
CA GLY A 203 14.24 -5.21 -9.53
C GLY A 203 14.60 -3.94 -8.75
N ASP A 204 14.19 -2.76 -9.25
CA ASP A 204 14.43 -1.47 -8.59
C ASP A 204 13.67 -1.37 -7.26
N TYR A 205 12.44 -1.88 -7.23
CA TYR A 205 11.61 -1.94 -6.03
C TYR A 205 12.30 -2.74 -4.90
N LEU A 206 12.79 -3.94 -5.20
CA LEU A 206 13.50 -4.76 -4.22
C LEU A 206 14.85 -4.17 -3.83
N ALA A 207 15.57 -3.54 -4.76
CA ALA A 207 16.83 -2.85 -4.46
C ALA A 207 16.59 -1.65 -3.53
N ALA A 208 15.57 -0.83 -3.80
CA ALA A 208 15.22 0.31 -2.95
C ALA A 208 14.72 -0.13 -1.57
N ALA A 209 13.99 -1.26 -1.46
CA ALA A 209 13.58 -1.81 -0.16
C ALA A 209 14.80 -2.23 0.70
N ARG A 210 15.81 -2.84 0.08
CA ARG A 210 17.08 -3.12 0.78
C ARG A 210 17.81 -1.83 1.20
N GLY A 211 17.77 -0.80 0.36
CA GLY A 211 18.26 0.55 0.70
C GLY A 211 17.54 1.14 1.92
N PHE A 212 16.22 1.03 1.96
CA PHE A 212 15.41 1.45 3.11
C PHE A 212 15.82 0.72 4.39
N ALA A 213 15.96 -0.60 4.32
CA ALA A 213 16.36 -1.44 5.45
C ALA A 213 17.77 -1.08 6.02
N SER A 214 18.64 -0.48 5.19
CA SER A 214 19.97 -0.03 5.66
C SER A 214 19.91 1.17 6.60
N GLY A 215 18.78 1.93 6.62
CA GLY A 215 18.60 3.13 7.41
C GLY A 215 19.49 4.31 7.00
N THR A 216 20.24 4.20 5.90
CA THR A 216 21.09 5.29 5.41
C THR A 216 20.24 6.40 4.76
N PRO A 217 20.65 7.69 4.88
CA PRO A 217 19.90 8.79 4.26
C PRO A 217 19.64 8.58 2.76
N ASP A 218 20.63 8.10 2.01
CA ASP A 218 20.51 7.84 0.58
C ASP A 218 19.54 6.68 0.30
N GLY A 219 19.59 5.60 1.09
CA GLY A 219 18.69 4.45 0.97
C GLY A 219 17.24 4.84 1.29
N LEU A 220 17.04 5.64 2.34
CA LEU A 220 15.74 6.19 2.69
C LEU A 220 15.20 7.12 1.59
N ALA A 221 16.02 8.05 1.09
CA ALA A 221 15.63 8.95 0.01
C ALA A 221 15.23 8.18 -1.26
N ALA A 222 16.06 7.21 -1.68
CA ALA A 222 15.78 6.40 -2.86
C ALA A 222 14.44 5.65 -2.77
N TRP A 223 14.16 5.04 -1.61
CA TRP A 223 12.89 4.36 -1.35
C TRP A 223 11.69 5.32 -1.40
N LEU A 224 11.78 6.46 -0.73
CA LEU A 224 10.70 7.44 -0.69
C LEU A 224 10.41 8.04 -2.07
N VAL A 225 11.44 8.38 -2.83
CA VAL A 225 11.31 8.89 -4.20
C VAL A 225 10.68 7.84 -5.12
N LEU A 226 11.13 6.57 -5.05
CA LEU A 226 10.57 5.48 -5.84
C LEU A 226 9.08 5.28 -5.54
N ASN A 227 8.67 5.33 -4.26
CA ASN A 227 7.26 5.21 -3.90
C ASN A 227 6.42 6.39 -4.38
N CYS A 228 6.93 7.62 -4.30
CA CYS A 228 6.26 8.79 -4.88
C CYS A 228 6.09 8.65 -6.40
N GLN A 229 7.11 8.15 -7.10
CA GLN A 229 7.03 7.85 -8.54
C GLN A 229 5.97 6.78 -8.83
N ALA A 230 5.85 5.75 -7.98
CA ALA A 230 4.82 4.74 -8.08
C ALA A 230 3.42 5.32 -7.88
N PHE A 231 3.20 6.18 -6.90
CA PHE A 231 1.92 6.87 -6.71
C PHE A 231 1.56 7.75 -7.92
N ARG A 232 2.55 8.49 -8.47
CA ARG A 232 2.35 9.25 -9.70
C ARG A 232 2.00 8.37 -10.90
N ALA A 233 2.67 7.24 -11.07
CA ALA A 233 2.39 6.28 -12.12
C ALA A 233 1.02 5.62 -11.92
N GLY A 234 0.67 5.27 -10.68
CA GLY A 234 -0.63 4.75 -10.30
C GLY A 234 -1.79 5.71 -10.60
N ALA A 235 -1.56 7.01 -10.47
CA ALA A 235 -2.52 8.02 -10.87
C ALA A 235 -2.75 8.07 -12.40
N ARG A 236 -1.72 7.80 -13.21
CA ARG A 236 -1.87 7.66 -14.67
C ARG A 236 -2.67 6.40 -15.03
N GLU A 237 -2.46 5.31 -14.32
CA GLU A 237 -3.25 4.09 -14.47
C GLU A 237 -4.73 4.36 -14.15
N ALA A 238 -5.02 5.12 -13.08
CA ALA A 238 -6.38 5.56 -12.74
C ALA A 238 -7.04 6.40 -13.83
N LEU A 239 -6.29 7.30 -14.48
CA LEU A 239 -6.78 8.07 -15.63
C LEU A 239 -7.08 7.16 -16.81
N SER A 240 -6.23 6.20 -17.13
CA SER A 240 -6.46 5.22 -18.20
C SER A 240 -7.72 4.38 -17.95
N ILE A 241 -7.96 3.96 -16.70
CA ILE A 241 -9.19 3.25 -16.31
C ILE A 241 -10.41 4.16 -16.54
N ALA A 242 -10.35 5.41 -16.08
CA ALA A 242 -11.46 6.37 -16.22
C ALA A 242 -11.77 6.70 -17.69
N GLU A 243 -10.77 6.80 -18.56
CA GLU A 243 -10.92 7.01 -20.00
C GLU A 243 -11.53 5.78 -20.69
N GLY A 244 -11.12 4.58 -20.28
CA GLY A 244 -11.68 3.31 -20.76
C GLY A 244 -13.16 3.15 -20.40
N ALA A 245 -13.56 3.55 -19.19
CA ALA A 245 -14.94 3.50 -18.72
C ALA A 245 -15.86 4.58 -19.33
N SER A 246 -15.30 5.55 -20.07
CA SER A 246 -16.05 6.62 -20.73
C SER A 246 -16.51 6.26 -22.15
N LYS A 247 -16.11 5.10 -22.64
CA LYS A 247 -16.48 4.56 -23.96
C LYS A 247 -17.65 3.61 -23.86
#